data_c5afa078a79c31290635e333ded773e5
#
_entry.id   c5afa078a79c31290635e333ded773e5
#
_cell.length_a   1.000
_cell.length_b   1.000
_cell.length_c   1.000
_cell.angle_alpha   90.00
_cell.angle_beta   90.00
_cell.angle_gamma   90.00
#
_symmetry.space_group_name_H-M   'P 1'
#
loop_
_entity.id
_entity.type
_entity.pdbx_description
1 polymer ?
#
loop_
_entity_poly.entity_id
_entity_poly.type
_entity_poly.pdbx_seq_one_letter_code
_entity_poly.pdbx_strand_id
1 'polypeptide(L)'
;MAKRHYIPITADVPGVNEGQRAFIRKVIRTALAAEGVDFPCEVDVLLTNDEAIHQINLDMREVDRATDVLSFPEFDLQPGELPGGEDADPGTGYVPLGDMVISMERVKAQAKEYGHSNRRELAYLAVHSVLHLLGYDHMDEGEQKARMRLREEAIMAQLGLERAVPRGCARHNRSLPRRPVSAKRCHCEPVRTLVRQSVPFPRDDDL
;
A
#
# COMPACT_ATOMS: atom_id res chain seq x y z
N MET A 1 6.84 -26.31 -9.73
CA MET A 1 5.90 -25.17 -9.76
C MET A 1 6.58 -24.01 -9.07
N ALA A 2 6.58 -22.82 -9.68
CA ALA A 2 7.12 -21.63 -9.01
C ALA A 2 6.34 -21.37 -7.70
N LYS A 3 7.05 -21.09 -6.63
CA LYS A 3 6.49 -20.78 -5.31
C LYS A 3 5.74 -19.45 -5.43
N ARG A 4 4.50 -19.39 -4.93
CA ARG A 4 3.71 -18.14 -4.96
C ARG A 4 4.16 -17.23 -3.82
N HIS A 5 3.97 -15.91 -3.94
CA HIS A 5 4.17 -14.98 -2.83
C HIS A 5 3.33 -15.39 -1.62
N TYR A 6 3.94 -15.33 -0.44
CA TYR A 6 3.29 -15.53 0.86
C TYR A 6 2.81 -14.17 1.37
N ILE A 7 1.50 -14.05 1.62
CA ILE A 7 0.89 -12.78 2.03
C ILE A 7 -0.07 -13.10 3.18
N PRO A 8 0.46 -13.26 4.40
CA PRO A 8 -0.36 -13.41 5.59
C PRO A 8 -1.12 -12.11 5.88
N ILE A 9 -2.38 -12.23 6.28
CA ILE A 9 -3.23 -11.08 6.59
C ILE A 9 -3.85 -11.30 7.94
N THR A 10 -3.38 -10.57 8.93
CA THR A 10 -3.94 -10.50 10.27
C THR A 10 -4.92 -9.33 10.37
N ALA A 11 -5.98 -9.48 11.14
CA ALA A 11 -6.94 -8.41 11.38
C ALA A 11 -7.38 -8.44 12.84
N ASP A 12 -7.15 -7.34 13.53
CA ASP A 12 -7.59 -7.10 14.91
C ASP A 12 -8.89 -6.27 14.98
N VAL A 13 -9.54 -6.08 13.83
CA VAL A 13 -10.83 -5.40 13.68
C VAL A 13 -11.93 -6.34 13.21
N PRO A 14 -13.17 -6.17 13.69
CA PRO A 14 -14.29 -7.02 13.27
C PRO A 14 -14.69 -6.77 11.81
N GLY A 15 -15.27 -7.80 11.19
CA GLY A 15 -15.90 -7.71 9.87
C GLY A 15 -14.97 -7.96 8.69
N VAL A 16 -13.71 -8.27 8.91
CA VAL A 16 -12.78 -8.70 7.85
C VAL A 16 -13.04 -10.18 7.54
N ASN A 17 -13.55 -10.45 6.35
CA ASN A 17 -13.84 -11.80 5.88
C ASN A 17 -12.81 -12.31 4.86
N GLU A 18 -12.87 -13.62 4.54
CA GLU A 18 -11.92 -14.22 3.61
C GLU A 18 -12.00 -13.63 2.19
N GLY A 19 -13.17 -13.15 1.77
CA GLY A 19 -13.30 -12.45 0.49
C GLY A 19 -12.49 -11.15 0.42
N GLN A 20 -12.43 -10.40 1.53
CA GLN A 20 -11.59 -9.20 1.64
C GLN A 20 -10.10 -9.57 1.69
N ARG A 21 -9.72 -10.60 2.46
CA ARG A 21 -8.33 -11.10 2.50
C ARG A 21 -7.86 -11.57 1.12
N ALA A 22 -8.67 -12.37 0.43
CA ALA A 22 -8.38 -12.82 -0.93
C ALA A 22 -8.24 -11.64 -1.92
N PHE A 23 -9.06 -10.61 -1.75
CA PHE A 23 -8.98 -9.40 -2.55
C PHE A 23 -7.66 -8.64 -2.31
N ILE A 24 -7.25 -8.43 -1.06
CA ILE A 24 -5.98 -7.77 -0.71
C ILE A 24 -4.80 -8.56 -1.28
N ARG A 25 -4.78 -9.90 -1.10
CA ARG A 25 -3.75 -10.76 -1.71
C ARG A 25 -3.69 -10.61 -3.24
N LYS A 26 -4.84 -10.49 -3.91
CA LYS A 26 -4.88 -10.22 -5.34
C LYS A 26 -4.27 -8.87 -5.68
N VAL A 27 -4.61 -7.82 -4.95
CA VAL A 27 -4.08 -6.45 -5.15
C VAL A 27 -2.56 -6.44 -5.02
N ILE A 28 -2.04 -6.98 -3.91
CA ILE A 28 -0.60 -7.04 -3.64
C ILE A 28 0.14 -7.82 -4.74
N ARG A 29 -0.37 -9.00 -5.14
CA ARG A 29 0.24 -9.78 -6.23
C ARG A 29 0.24 -9.04 -7.57
N THR A 30 -0.82 -8.28 -7.85
CA THR A 30 -0.87 -7.47 -9.07
C THR A 30 0.15 -6.34 -9.02
N ALA A 31 0.32 -5.69 -7.88
CA ALA A 31 1.31 -4.63 -7.70
C ALA A 31 2.74 -5.18 -7.82
N LEU A 32 3.07 -6.28 -7.14
CA LEU A 32 4.36 -6.95 -7.23
C LEU A 32 4.69 -7.36 -8.68
N ALA A 33 3.73 -7.97 -9.37
CA ALA A 33 3.92 -8.36 -10.78
C ALA A 33 4.12 -7.15 -11.70
N ALA A 34 3.41 -6.04 -11.45
CA ALA A 34 3.57 -4.82 -12.23
C ALA A 34 4.93 -4.16 -12.02
N GLU A 35 5.57 -4.38 -10.87
CA GLU A 35 6.92 -3.90 -10.56
C GLU A 35 8.02 -4.93 -10.92
N GLY A 36 7.67 -6.06 -11.54
CA GLY A 36 8.63 -7.05 -12.03
C GLY A 36 9.15 -8.02 -10.97
N VAL A 37 8.48 -8.11 -9.80
CA VAL A 37 8.82 -9.10 -8.77
C VAL A 37 8.36 -10.48 -9.23
N ASP A 38 9.28 -11.30 -9.74
CA ASP A 38 9.01 -12.64 -10.29
C ASP A 38 9.50 -13.78 -9.39
N PHE A 39 10.13 -13.47 -8.27
CA PHE A 39 10.60 -14.41 -7.24
C PHE A 39 9.60 -14.51 -6.07
N PRO A 40 9.65 -15.62 -5.28
CA PRO A 40 8.81 -15.78 -4.10
C PRO A 40 9.18 -14.75 -3.02
N CYS A 41 8.23 -13.95 -2.61
CA CYS A 41 8.43 -12.98 -1.52
C CYS A 41 7.33 -13.07 -0.47
N GLU A 42 7.61 -12.49 0.69
CA GLU A 42 6.71 -12.36 1.83
C GLU A 42 6.35 -10.88 2.04
N VAL A 43 5.06 -10.61 2.27
CA VAL A 43 4.54 -9.30 2.66
C VAL A 43 3.50 -9.50 3.75
N ASP A 44 3.80 -9.05 4.96
CA ASP A 44 2.89 -9.11 6.09
C ASP A 44 1.89 -7.97 6.08
N VAL A 45 0.62 -8.27 6.38
CA VAL A 45 -0.46 -7.28 6.36
C VAL A 45 -1.24 -7.31 7.66
N LEU A 46 -1.27 -6.18 8.36
CA LEU A 46 -2.14 -5.96 9.51
C LEU A 46 -3.27 -5.00 9.14
N LEU A 47 -4.51 -5.44 9.32
CA LEU A 47 -5.71 -4.60 9.20
C LEU A 47 -6.19 -4.22 10.59
N THR A 48 -6.18 -2.93 10.91
CA THR A 48 -6.41 -2.43 12.26
C THR A 48 -7.35 -1.21 12.27
N ASN A 49 -7.49 -0.55 13.43
CA ASN A 49 -8.25 0.67 13.64
C ASN A 49 -7.34 1.90 13.83
N ASP A 50 -7.93 3.08 14.01
CA ASP A 50 -7.19 4.32 14.18
C ASP A 50 -6.37 4.36 15.47
N GLU A 51 -6.84 3.74 16.56
CA GLU A 51 -6.15 3.71 17.84
C GLU A 51 -4.86 2.88 17.79
N ALA A 52 -4.96 1.66 17.24
CA ALA A 52 -3.80 0.77 17.16
C ALA A 52 -2.76 1.28 16.14
N ILE A 53 -3.17 1.79 14.97
CA ILE A 53 -2.21 2.36 14.01
C ILE A 53 -1.55 3.63 14.56
N HIS A 54 -2.27 4.43 15.37
CA HIS A 54 -1.70 5.58 16.07
C HIS A 54 -0.58 5.13 17.03
N GLN A 55 -0.84 4.09 17.85
CA GLN A 55 0.18 3.57 18.76
C GLN A 55 1.40 3.05 18.01
N ILE A 56 1.21 2.28 16.93
CA ILE A 56 2.31 1.80 16.07
C ILE A 56 3.10 2.97 15.48
N ASN A 57 2.41 4.02 15.02
CA ASN A 57 3.06 5.20 14.45
C ASN A 57 3.89 5.96 15.49
N LEU A 58 3.37 6.05 16.73
CA LEU A 58 4.10 6.64 17.85
C LEU A 58 5.33 5.81 18.22
N ASP A 59 5.16 4.51 18.39
CA ASP A 59 6.23 3.62 18.87
C ASP A 59 7.35 3.43 17.82
N MET A 60 6.98 3.33 16.54
CA MET A 60 7.93 3.00 15.48
C MET A 60 8.49 4.23 14.77
N ARG A 61 7.80 5.37 14.80
CA ARG A 61 8.17 6.57 14.04
C ARG A 61 8.20 7.86 14.86
N GLU A 62 7.88 7.77 16.15
CA GLU A 62 7.78 8.92 17.06
C GLU A 62 6.76 9.97 16.58
N VAL A 63 5.72 9.55 15.84
CA VAL A 63 4.67 10.41 15.31
C VAL A 63 3.37 10.19 16.07
N ASP A 64 3.01 11.16 16.92
CA ASP A 64 1.84 11.10 17.80
C ASP A 64 0.54 11.45 17.04
N ARG A 65 0.17 10.62 16.08
CA ARG A 65 -1.12 10.70 15.36
C ARG A 65 -1.46 9.43 14.59
N ALA A 66 -2.75 9.18 14.40
CA ALA A 66 -3.22 8.11 13.52
C ALA A 66 -2.96 8.48 12.04
N THR A 67 -2.68 7.47 11.23
CA THR A 67 -2.53 7.55 9.77
C THR A 67 -3.43 6.52 9.09
N ASP A 68 -3.48 6.53 7.77
CA ASP A 68 -4.26 5.59 6.96
C ASP A 68 -3.50 4.28 6.69
N VAL A 69 -2.20 4.37 6.41
CA VAL A 69 -1.33 3.24 6.17
C VAL A 69 0.08 3.52 6.69
N LEU A 70 0.73 2.48 7.21
CA LEU A 70 2.16 2.44 7.51
C LEU A 70 2.81 1.35 6.67
N SER A 71 4.01 1.63 6.17
CA SER A 71 4.84 0.69 5.43
C SER A 71 6.20 0.60 6.09
N PHE A 72 6.66 -0.62 6.35
CA PHE A 72 7.94 -0.92 6.97
C PHE A 72 8.77 -1.78 6.00
N PRO A 73 9.52 -1.17 5.07
CA PRO A 73 10.35 -1.90 4.14
C PRO A 73 11.49 -2.65 4.86
N GLU A 74 11.78 -3.87 4.44
CA GLU A 74 12.93 -4.64 4.93
C GLU A 74 14.24 -4.17 4.30
N PHE A 75 14.18 -3.64 3.07
CA PHE A 75 15.34 -3.21 2.30
C PHE A 75 15.31 -1.70 2.02
N ASP A 76 16.48 -1.09 1.97
CA ASP A 76 16.65 0.29 1.49
C ASP A 76 16.88 0.30 -0.02
N LEU A 77 15.79 0.18 -0.77
CA LEU A 77 15.79 0.09 -2.23
C LEU A 77 15.57 1.46 -2.87
N GLN A 78 16.05 1.58 -4.11
CA GLN A 78 15.64 2.68 -5.00
C GLN A 78 14.57 2.19 -5.99
N PRO A 79 13.69 3.07 -6.49
CA PRO A 79 12.66 2.69 -7.45
C PRO A 79 13.21 1.97 -8.68
N GLY A 80 12.83 0.71 -8.84
CA GLY A 80 13.32 -0.18 -9.91
C GLY A 80 14.43 -1.13 -9.48
N GLU A 81 14.94 -1.01 -8.26
CA GLU A 81 15.80 -2.03 -7.62
C GLU A 81 14.92 -3.11 -7.00
N LEU A 82 15.40 -4.34 -7.03
CA LEU A 82 14.75 -5.49 -6.40
C LEU A 82 15.79 -6.26 -5.59
N PRO A 83 15.40 -6.85 -4.44
CA PRO A 83 16.29 -7.73 -3.70
C PRO A 83 16.58 -8.99 -4.53
N GLY A 84 17.69 -9.65 -4.23
CA GLY A 84 18.14 -10.86 -4.91
C GLY A 84 17.60 -12.15 -4.29
N GLY A 85 17.86 -13.28 -4.95
CA GLY A 85 17.52 -14.59 -4.40
C GLY A 85 18.34 -14.96 -3.16
N GLU A 86 19.48 -14.33 -2.95
CA GLU A 86 20.34 -14.44 -1.76
C GLU A 86 19.70 -13.84 -0.49
N ASP A 87 18.73 -12.93 -0.67
CA ASP A 87 18.00 -12.31 0.43
C ASP A 87 16.83 -13.17 0.92
N ALA A 88 16.61 -14.34 0.30
CA ALA A 88 15.57 -15.25 0.72
C ALA A 88 15.91 -15.86 2.11
N ASP A 89 14.93 -15.84 3.02
CA ASP A 89 15.04 -16.51 4.31
C ASP A 89 15.28 -18.01 4.12
N PRO A 90 16.35 -18.58 4.69
CA PRO A 90 16.71 -19.99 4.48
C PRO A 90 15.66 -21.00 4.98
N GLY A 91 14.85 -20.62 5.97
CA GLY A 91 13.82 -21.48 6.56
C GLY A 91 12.55 -21.52 5.73
N THR A 92 12.14 -20.36 5.20
CA THR A 92 10.90 -20.21 4.44
C THR A 92 11.13 -20.23 2.93
N GLY A 93 12.29 -19.75 2.47
CA GLY A 93 12.64 -19.56 1.06
C GLY A 93 11.82 -18.46 0.40
N TYR A 94 11.32 -17.49 1.16
CA TYR A 94 10.75 -16.24 0.68
C TYR A 94 11.70 -15.08 0.93
N VAL A 95 11.69 -14.09 0.06
CA VAL A 95 12.35 -12.82 0.29
C VAL A 95 11.39 -11.93 1.09
N PRO A 96 11.70 -11.54 2.34
CA PRO A 96 10.83 -10.67 3.12
C PRO A 96 10.91 -9.25 2.55
N LEU A 97 9.81 -8.71 2.02
CA LEU A 97 9.79 -7.34 1.52
C LEU A 97 9.44 -6.32 2.60
N GLY A 98 8.78 -6.79 3.67
CA GLY A 98 8.39 -5.98 4.83
C GLY A 98 6.91 -6.02 5.14
N ASP A 99 6.49 -5.11 6.03
CA ASP A 99 5.17 -5.10 6.64
C ASP A 99 4.34 -3.91 6.21
N MET A 100 3.01 -4.07 6.15
CA MET A 100 2.07 -2.98 6.00
C MET A 100 0.96 -3.03 7.04
N VAL A 101 0.61 -1.87 7.59
CA VAL A 101 -0.49 -1.71 8.54
C VAL A 101 -1.51 -0.75 7.96
N ILE A 102 -2.78 -1.14 7.88
CA ILE A 102 -3.85 -0.35 7.26
C ILE A 102 -4.98 -0.11 8.27
N SER A 103 -5.36 1.17 8.48
CA SER A 103 -6.54 1.51 9.27
C SER A 103 -7.81 1.33 8.43
N MET A 104 -8.66 0.39 8.85
CA MET A 104 -9.96 0.14 8.22
C MET A 104 -10.98 1.26 8.46
N GLU A 105 -10.77 2.10 9.48
CA GLU A 105 -11.57 3.29 9.74
C GLU A 105 -11.20 4.40 8.75
N ARG A 106 -9.91 4.62 8.49
CA ARG A 106 -9.42 5.57 7.46
C ARG A 106 -9.85 5.15 6.07
N VAL A 107 -9.79 3.86 5.74
CA VAL A 107 -10.34 3.34 4.47
C VAL A 107 -11.78 3.79 4.27
N LYS A 108 -12.65 3.66 5.28
CA LYS A 108 -14.06 4.07 5.19
C LYS A 108 -14.22 5.59 5.10
N ALA A 109 -13.47 6.33 5.91
CA ALA A 109 -13.53 7.79 5.96
C ALA A 109 -13.08 8.42 4.62
N GLN A 110 -11.93 8.00 4.10
CA GLN A 110 -11.36 8.51 2.84
C GLN A 110 -12.19 8.08 1.63
N ALA A 111 -12.70 6.85 1.59
CA ALA A 111 -13.61 6.43 0.53
C ALA A 111 -14.85 7.32 0.44
N LYS A 112 -15.44 7.70 1.58
CA LYS A 112 -16.56 8.63 1.66
C LYS A 112 -16.16 10.04 1.23
N GLU A 113 -15.02 10.54 1.69
CA GLU A 113 -14.52 11.87 1.37
C GLU A 113 -14.25 12.03 -0.13
N TYR A 114 -13.63 11.01 -0.75
CA TYR A 114 -13.25 11.04 -2.16
C TYR A 114 -14.35 10.53 -3.11
N GLY A 115 -15.49 10.08 -2.57
CA GLY A 115 -16.66 9.67 -3.36
C GLY A 115 -16.47 8.38 -4.14
N HIS A 116 -15.73 7.41 -3.58
CA HIS A 116 -15.54 6.10 -4.19
C HIS A 116 -15.77 4.94 -3.19
N SER A 117 -15.63 3.71 -3.63
CA SER A 117 -15.90 2.55 -2.77
C SER A 117 -14.76 2.27 -1.77
N ASN A 118 -15.11 1.72 -0.59
CA ASN A 118 -14.12 1.24 0.38
C ASN A 118 -13.16 0.21 -0.25
N ARG A 119 -13.67 -0.60 -1.18
CA ARG A 119 -12.87 -1.58 -1.93
C ARG A 119 -11.76 -0.91 -2.75
N ARG A 120 -12.08 0.22 -3.39
CA ARG A 120 -11.10 0.99 -4.17
C ARG A 120 -10.07 1.63 -3.26
N GLU A 121 -10.51 2.23 -2.13
CA GLU A 121 -9.59 2.85 -1.19
C GLU A 121 -8.63 1.83 -0.58
N LEU A 122 -9.14 0.70 -0.12
CA LEU A 122 -8.33 -0.38 0.41
C LEU A 122 -7.29 -0.89 -0.60
N ALA A 123 -7.69 -1.02 -1.88
CA ALA A 123 -6.76 -1.38 -2.94
C ALA A 123 -5.69 -0.30 -3.16
N TYR A 124 -6.08 0.97 -3.14
CA TYR A 124 -5.15 2.08 -3.31
C TYR A 124 -4.09 2.11 -2.21
N LEU A 125 -4.50 2.02 -0.94
CA LEU A 125 -3.56 2.00 0.20
C LEU A 125 -2.64 0.77 0.15
N ALA A 126 -3.15 -0.40 -0.25
CA ALA A 126 -2.31 -1.58 -0.41
C ALA A 126 -1.30 -1.45 -1.57
N VAL A 127 -1.70 -0.89 -2.72
CA VAL A 127 -0.78 -0.59 -3.83
C VAL A 127 0.28 0.42 -3.41
N HIS A 128 -0.14 1.51 -2.77
CA HIS A 128 0.73 2.56 -2.25
C HIS A 128 1.79 1.97 -1.30
N SER A 129 1.37 1.13 -0.37
CA SER A 129 2.28 0.46 0.56
C SER A 129 3.26 -0.47 -0.15
N VAL A 130 2.82 -1.29 -1.12
CA VAL A 130 3.74 -2.14 -1.91
C VAL A 130 4.80 -1.32 -2.61
N LEU A 131 4.43 -0.18 -3.19
CA LEU A 131 5.41 0.70 -3.84
C LEU A 131 6.44 1.22 -2.84
N HIS A 132 6.02 1.58 -1.62
CA HIS A 132 6.96 1.95 -0.56
C HIS A 132 7.89 0.80 -0.17
N LEU A 133 7.39 -0.44 -0.06
CA LEU A 133 8.23 -1.60 0.22
C LEU A 133 9.27 -1.85 -0.90
N LEU A 134 9.02 -1.37 -2.11
CA LEU A 134 9.90 -1.44 -3.27
C LEU A 134 10.71 -0.15 -3.50
N GLY A 135 10.87 0.69 -2.48
CA GLY A 135 11.75 1.86 -2.49
C GLY A 135 11.19 3.11 -3.15
N TYR A 136 9.91 3.13 -3.54
CA TYR A 136 9.29 4.37 -3.98
C TYR A 136 9.04 5.28 -2.78
N ASP A 137 9.42 6.54 -2.90
CA ASP A 137 9.17 7.55 -1.90
C ASP A 137 8.57 8.81 -2.53
N HIS A 138 7.98 9.65 -1.71
CA HIS A 138 7.39 10.92 -2.10
C HIS A 138 7.79 12.06 -1.15
N MET A 139 9.01 11.96 -0.56
CA MET A 139 9.58 12.96 0.36
C MET A 139 9.67 14.35 -0.27
N ASP A 140 9.88 14.43 -1.58
CA ASP A 140 9.84 15.67 -2.33
C ASP A 140 8.51 15.85 -3.07
N GLU A 141 8.11 17.06 -3.34
CA GLU A 141 6.96 17.38 -4.19
C GLU A 141 7.28 17.27 -5.70
N GLY A 142 8.44 16.65 -6.06
CA GLY A 142 9.02 16.61 -7.39
C GLY A 142 8.72 15.34 -8.19
N GLU A 143 9.75 14.87 -8.90
CA GLU A 143 9.65 13.76 -9.86
C GLU A 143 9.31 12.42 -9.21
N GLN A 144 9.80 12.14 -8.01
CA GLN A 144 9.57 10.88 -7.30
C GLN A 144 8.09 10.69 -6.99
N LYS A 145 7.44 11.74 -6.47
CA LYS A 145 5.99 11.72 -6.22
C LYS A 145 5.17 11.54 -7.51
N ALA A 146 5.55 12.22 -8.58
CA ALA A 146 4.89 12.07 -9.87
C ALA A 146 5.05 10.65 -10.43
N ARG A 147 6.26 10.08 -10.31
CA ARG A 147 6.58 8.71 -10.72
C ARG A 147 5.76 7.69 -9.94
N MET A 148 5.75 7.78 -8.61
CA MET A 148 4.98 6.89 -7.75
C MET A 148 3.49 6.94 -8.10
N ARG A 149 2.92 8.15 -8.26
CA ARG A 149 1.52 8.33 -8.64
C ARG A 149 1.16 7.71 -9.99
N LEU A 150 2.04 7.81 -10.98
CA LEU A 150 1.84 7.16 -12.28
C LEU A 150 1.81 5.63 -12.14
N ARG A 151 2.65 5.05 -11.27
CA ARG A 151 2.65 3.61 -11.00
C ARG A 151 1.37 3.19 -10.28
N GLU A 152 0.95 3.92 -9.24
CA GLU A 152 -0.32 3.68 -8.55
C GLU A 152 -1.50 3.64 -9.52
N GLU A 153 -1.65 4.66 -10.36
CA GLU A 153 -2.74 4.76 -11.34
C GLU A 153 -2.69 3.61 -12.36
N ALA A 154 -1.49 3.24 -12.84
CA ALA A 154 -1.32 2.12 -13.77
C ALA A 154 -1.72 0.78 -13.15
N ILE A 155 -1.33 0.51 -11.90
CA ILE A 155 -1.69 -0.71 -11.19
C ILE A 155 -3.19 -0.74 -10.86
N MET A 156 -3.76 0.39 -10.44
CA MET A 156 -5.20 0.52 -10.19
C MET A 156 -6.02 0.28 -11.47
N ALA A 157 -5.52 0.71 -12.63
CA ALA A 157 -6.14 0.42 -13.92
C ALA A 157 -6.13 -1.09 -14.25
N GLN A 158 -5.01 -1.78 -14.01
CA GLN A 158 -4.92 -3.24 -14.18
C GLN A 158 -5.90 -4.02 -13.27
N LEU A 159 -6.21 -3.45 -12.10
CA LEU A 159 -7.21 -4.00 -11.17
C LEU A 159 -8.66 -3.69 -11.57
N GLY A 160 -8.88 -2.84 -12.59
CA GLY A 160 -10.21 -2.32 -12.96
C GLY A 160 -10.80 -1.38 -11.92
N LEU A 161 -9.95 -0.65 -11.19
CA LEU A 161 -10.30 0.24 -10.10
C LEU A 161 -9.88 1.70 -10.39
N GLU A 162 -9.96 2.13 -11.62
CA GLU A 162 -9.67 3.49 -12.07
C GLU A 162 -10.59 4.52 -11.38
N ARG A 163 -10.14 5.76 -11.31
CA ARG A 163 -11.03 6.85 -10.90
C ARG A 163 -12.14 6.99 -11.93
N ALA A 164 -13.39 6.97 -11.46
CA ALA A 164 -14.52 7.30 -12.33
C ALA A 164 -14.33 8.72 -12.88
N VAL A 165 -14.07 8.83 -14.17
CA VAL A 165 -14.17 10.13 -14.86
C VAL A 165 -15.64 10.54 -14.78
N PRO A 166 -15.98 11.73 -14.25
CA PRO A 166 -17.35 12.19 -14.26
C PRO A 166 -17.86 12.12 -15.70
N ARG A 167 -18.92 11.34 -15.95
CA ARG A 167 -19.60 11.28 -17.25
C ARG A 167 -20.34 12.59 -17.46
N GLY A 168 -19.63 13.63 -17.93
CA GLY A 168 -20.22 14.96 -18.07
C GLY A 168 -19.33 15.96 -18.78
N CYS A 169 -18.58 15.55 -19.82
CA CYS A 169 -17.98 16.49 -20.79
C CYS A 169 -17.69 15.83 -22.15
N ALA A 170 -18.67 15.09 -22.69
CA ALA A 170 -18.69 14.86 -24.13
C ALA A 170 -19.55 15.98 -24.75
N ARG A 171 -18.93 16.86 -25.54
CA ARG A 171 -19.45 17.95 -26.35
C ARG A 171 -19.57 19.30 -25.61
N HIS A 172 -18.53 20.11 -25.63
CA HIS A 172 -18.51 21.44 -26.22
C HIS A 172 -17.05 21.91 -26.34
N ASN A 173 -16.57 21.88 -27.55
CA ASN A 173 -15.32 22.53 -27.95
C ASN A 173 -15.57 24.05 -27.89
N ARG A 174 -15.19 24.71 -26.80
CA ARG A 174 -14.92 26.14 -26.72
C ARG A 174 -13.90 26.42 -25.65
N SER A 175 -12.83 27.03 -26.08
CA SER A 175 -11.70 27.58 -25.34
C SER A 175 -12.09 28.36 -24.07
N LEU A 176 -11.82 27.81 -22.89
CA LEU A 176 -11.76 28.56 -21.64
C LEU A 176 -10.61 27.98 -20.77
N PRO A 177 -9.89 28.84 -20.01
CA PRO A 177 -8.70 28.44 -19.29
C PRO A 177 -9.01 27.43 -18.18
N ARG A 178 -8.22 26.36 -18.10
CA ARG A 178 -8.31 25.34 -17.05
C ARG A 178 -8.00 25.97 -15.69
N ARG A 179 -9.01 26.09 -14.83
CA ARG A 179 -8.78 26.31 -13.40
C ARG A 179 -8.09 25.04 -12.84
N PRO A 180 -7.03 25.17 -12.04
CA PRO A 180 -6.44 24.02 -11.38
C PRO A 180 -7.46 23.45 -10.39
N VAL A 181 -7.86 22.20 -10.61
CA VAL A 181 -8.58 21.41 -9.59
C VAL A 181 -7.57 21.20 -8.46
N SER A 182 -7.85 21.79 -7.30
CA SER A 182 -7.02 21.60 -6.12
C SER A 182 -6.94 20.10 -5.81
N ALA A 183 -5.78 19.50 -6.03
CA ALA A 183 -5.49 18.16 -5.57
C ALA A 183 -5.45 18.22 -4.05
N LYS A 184 -6.55 17.83 -3.38
CA LYS A 184 -6.54 17.59 -1.95
C LYS A 184 -5.52 16.50 -1.69
N ARG A 185 -4.58 16.79 -0.82
CA ARG A 185 -3.41 15.96 -0.51
C ARG A 185 -3.86 14.65 0.14
N CYS A 186 -3.36 13.54 -0.37
CA CYS A 186 -3.24 12.32 0.41
C CYS A 186 -2.29 12.63 1.57
N HIS A 187 -2.68 12.35 2.82
CA HIS A 187 -1.86 12.63 4.00
C HIS A 187 -0.92 11.46 4.34
N CYS A 188 -0.50 10.70 3.34
CA CYS A 188 0.55 9.74 3.56
C CYS A 188 1.85 10.46 3.87
N GLU A 189 2.36 10.29 5.07
CA GLU A 189 3.65 10.83 5.46
C GLU A 189 4.80 10.06 4.81
N PRO A 190 5.92 10.76 4.56
CA PRO A 190 7.11 10.12 4.02
C PRO A 190 7.60 9.02 4.96
N VAL A 191 7.88 7.87 4.38
CA VAL A 191 8.46 6.72 5.07
C VAL A 191 9.91 7.07 5.41
N ARG A 192 10.24 7.23 6.71
CA ARG A 192 11.63 7.09 7.11
C ARG A 192 11.93 5.60 7.06
N THR A 193 12.91 5.20 6.27
CA THR A 193 13.44 3.84 6.25
C THR A 193 13.97 3.53 7.64
N LEU A 194 13.18 2.84 8.44
CA LEU A 194 13.62 2.21 9.66
C LEU A 194 13.94 0.76 9.29
N VAL A 195 15.23 0.46 9.11
CA VAL A 195 15.71 -0.92 9.04
C VAL A 195 15.15 -1.66 10.25
N ARG A 196 14.47 -2.75 9.98
CA ARG A 196 13.74 -3.58 10.94
C ARG A 196 14.61 -3.91 12.17
N GLN A 197 14.25 -3.36 13.32
CA GLN A 197 14.45 -4.09 14.57
C GLN A 197 13.25 -5.01 14.69
N SER A 198 13.49 -6.30 14.57
CA SER A 198 12.48 -7.36 14.53
C SER A 198 11.50 -7.23 15.70
N VAL A 199 10.34 -6.69 15.45
CA VAL A 199 9.19 -6.85 16.35
C VAL A 199 8.43 -8.05 15.83
N PRO A 200 8.39 -9.18 16.55
CA PRO A 200 7.61 -10.32 16.10
C PRO A 200 6.12 -9.94 16.15
N PHE A 201 5.48 -9.86 14.98
CA PHE A 201 4.03 -9.97 14.94
C PHE A 201 3.61 -11.32 15.53
N PRO A 202 2.60 -11.37 16.38
CA PRO A 202 2.08 -12.65 16.87
C PRO A 202 1.66 -13.48 15.66
N ARG A 203 2.36 -14.60 15.44
CA ARG A 203 1.97 -15.59 14.43
C ARG A 203 0.84 -16.41 15.02
N ASP A 204 -0.16 -16.74 14.19
CA ASP A 204 -1.32 -17.56 14.58
C ASP A 204 -0.98 -19.00 15.07
N ASP A 205 0.29 -19.35 15.20
CA ASP A 205 0.77 -20.66 15.64
C ASP A 205 0.92 -20.80 17.18
N ASP A 206 0.62 -19.76 17.95
CA ASP A 206 0.72 -19.75 19.42
C ASP A 206 -0.64 -19.83 20.16
N LEU A 207 -1.71 -20.38 19.53
CA LEU A 207 -2.99 -20.68 20.17
C LEU A 207 -3.36 -22.15 20.05
#